data_e93cb152dda899305dec0fc8c5965772
#
_entry.id   e93cb152dda899305dec0fc8c5965772
#
_cell.length_a   1.000
_cell.length_b   1.000
_cell.length_c   1.000
_cell.angle_alpha   90.00
_cell.angle_beta   90.00
_cell.angle_gamma   90.00
#
_symmetry.space_group_name_H-M   'P 1'
#
loop_
_entity.id
_entity.type
_entity.pdbx_description
1 polymer ?
#
loop_
_entity_poly.entity_id
_entity_poly.type
_entity_poly.pdbx_seq_one_letter_code
_entity_poly.pdbx_strand_id
1 'polypeptide(L)'
;MKPPEEKRTKRKYQYSSRQRAKIAANRSESRAKKQLDTANKLVAKAKRKTKAAKKYIDKLDGKLSTGLFTGEELEDFSGTARNALEEQEEIIFRPNPGKQTAFLAASEKEVLYGGAAGGGKSYAMLVDPLRYVHNKNCKAILLRKSMPELQELIDKSQDLYRKAFPRAKWNQQKSRWSFPSGAFIIMSFVENDTDVHRYQGQAFTWIGVDELTHYATPYVWNYLRSRLRTTDPTIQTYMRATTNPGGIGGWWVKKMFIDPAEYNKPFWARDIETDELLVYPNREFVDKSLRGKPVFKRRFIPAKLSDNPYLMQSPEYLAMLSSLPEVQRRRLLEGDWNVAEDTAFPEFDIQRHTCESFEIPADWHRFRSCDYGYVAPSAVLWYAVSNAGTVYVYRELYQKGLDAEDLAEKIIELEWNDPGKLTGPLDTESWSERGNTGPSVAETMIRAGVNWTKADKSKGSRIRGKIEIHKRFKIDSFTTDEDHPDGKAGVIIFNNCRNLIRTLPILPLDSNNAEDVDTKFLEDHLYDSLRYGLNSRPTYSLYPDERRYIEQQEQPVIIDPKFGY
;
A
#
# COMPACT_ATOMS: atom_id res chain seq x y z
N MET A 1 65.60 -20.12 -37.21
CA MET A 1 64.67 -20.92 -36.43
C MET A 1 64.52 -20.29 -35.04
N LYS A 2 63.39 -19.62 -34.75
CA LYS A 2 63.05 -19.11 -33.42
C LYS A 2 62.17 -20.16 -32.76
N PRO A 3 62.25 -20.39 -31.42
CA PRO A 3 61.40 -21.34 -30.73
C PRO A 3 59.99 -20.71 -30.43
N PRO A 4 58.95 -21.53 -30.26
CA PRO A 4 57.59 -21.06 -30.15
C PRO A 4 57.25 -20.49 -28.76
N GLU A 5 56.50 -19.43 -28.75
CA GLU A 5 55.93 -18.79 -27.53
C GLU A 5 54.92 -19.70 -26.83
N GLU A 6 55.18 -20.05 -25.60
CA GLU A 6 54.22 -20.69 -24.68
C GLU A 6 53.09 -19.72 -24.29
N LYS A 7 51.91 -20.01 -24.75
CA LYS A 7 50.68 -19.34 -24.29
C LYS A 7 50.36 -19.73 -22.83
N ARG A 8 50.66 -18.88 -21.88
CA ARG A 8 50.19 -18.99 -20.50
C ARG A 8 48.68 -18.82 -20.46
N THR A 9 47.93 -19.91 -20.38
CA THR A 9 46.47 -19.93 -20.09
C THR A 9 46.24 -19.49 -18.65
N LYS A 10 45.63 -18.31 -18.47
CA LYS A 10 45.10 -17.85 -17.17
C LYS A 10 43.95 -18.76 -16.74
N ARG A 11 44.17 -19.66 -15.78
CA ARG A 11 43.14 -20.43 -15.11
C ARG A 11 42.16 -19.44 -14.41
N LYS A 12 40.93 -19.31 -14.92
CA LYS A 12 39.83 -18.64 -14.22
C LYS A 12 39.41 -19.52 -13.05
N TYR A 13 39.76 -19.14 -11.83
CA TYR A 13 39.20 -19.77 -10.62
C TYR A 13 37.68 -19.49 -10.55
N GLN A 14 36.88 -20.51 -10.73
CA GLN A 14 35.44 -20.44 -10.46
C GLN A 14 35.21 -20.65 -8.95
N TYR A 15 34.90 -19.55 -8.25
CA TYR A 15 34.49 -19.62 -6.85
C TYR A 15 33.04 -20.13 -6.73
N SER A 16 32.80 -21.01 -5.76
CA SER A 16 31.43 -21.44 -5.45
C SER A 16 30.59 -20.25 -4.97
N SER A 17 29.25 -20.34 -5.08
CA SER A 17 28.32 -19.29 -4.64
C SER A 17 28.56 -18.88 -3.17
N ARG A 18 28.90 -19.84 -2.31
CA ARG A 18 29.25 -19.62 -0.90
C ARG A 18 30.56 -18.86 -0.70
N GLN A 19 31.55 -19.12 -1.53
CA GLN A 19 32.84 -18.38 -1.52
C GLN A 19 32.68 -16.95 -2.06
N ARG A 20 31.85 -16.73 -3.09
CA ARG A 20 31.54 -15.39 -3.62
C ARG A 20 30.79 -14.54 -2.58
N ALA A 21 29.84 -15.14 -1.85
CA ALA A 21 29.11 -14.47 -0.76
C ALA A 21 30.06 -14.06 0.38
N LYS A 22 30.99 -14.93 0.77
CA LYS A 22 32.00 -14.65 1.81
C LYS A 22 32.97 -13.54 1.41
N ILE A 23 33.42 -13.52 0.15
CA ILE A 23 34.28 -12.45 -0.41
C ILE A 23 33.52 -11.12 -0.48
N ALA A 24 32.23 -11.13 -0.85
CA ALA A 24 31.40 -9.93 -0.88
C ALA A 24 31.15 -9.36 0.52
N ALA A 25 30.88 -10.22 1.51
CA ALA A 25 30.74 -9.83 2.91
C ALA A 25 32.02 -9.19 3.47
N ASN A 26 33.18 -9.82 3.26
CA ASN A 26 34.46 -9.29 3.71
C ASN A 26 34.83 -7.95 3.02
N ARG A 27 34.46 -7.77 1.74
CA ARG A 27 34.65 -6.48 1.04
C ARG A 27 33.74 -5.38 1.58
N SER A 28 32.49 -5.73 1.93
CA SER A 28 31.52 -4.82 2.58
C SER A 28 32.02 -4.37 3.95
N GLU A 29 32.47 -5.32 4.77
CA GLU A 29 33.02 -5.05 6.09
C GLU A 29 34.30 -4.18 6.04
N SER A 30 35.21 -4.46 5.09
CA SER A 30 36.40 -3.65 4.87
C SER A 30 36.07 -2.21 4.41
N ARG A 31 35.03 -2.03 3.58
CA ARG A 31 34.55 -0.70 3.18
C ARG A 31 33.92 0.06 4.36
N ALA A 32 33.09 -0.61 5.17
CA ALA A 32 32.49 -0.03 6.36
C ALA A 32 33.57 0.40 7.38
N LYS A 33 34.60 -0.42 7.58
CA LYS A 33 35.73 -0.09 8.47
C LYS A 33 36.51 1.14 7.96
N LYS A 34 36.77 1.25 6.65
CA LYS A 34 37.40 2.45 6.07
C LYS A 34 36.56 3.71 6.21
N GLN A 35 35.24 3.61 6.06
CA GLN A 35 34.33 4.74 6.26
C GLN A 35 34.29 5.19 7.71
N LEU A 36 34.27 4.24 8.66
CA LEU A 36 34.34 4.51 10.10
C LEU A 36 35.66 5.18 10.48
N ASP A 37 36.79 4.72 9.95
CA ASP A 37 38.11 5.33 10.18
C ASP A 37 38.18 6.77 9.63
N THR A 38 37.56 7.01 8.47
CA THR A 38 37.48 8.36 7.88
C THR A 38 36.61 9.29 8.73
N ALA A 39 35.44 8.80 9.18
CA ALA A 39 34.57 9.54 10.09
C ALA A 39 35.25 9.85 11.42
N ASN A 40 35.94 8.89 12.01
CA ASN A 40 36.70 9.09 13.24
C ASN A 40 37.83 10.11 13.09
N LYS A 41 38.53 10.13 11.93
CA LYS A 41 39.56 11.16 11.63
C LYS A 41 38.93 12.55 11.48
N LEU A 42 37.76 12.68 10.87
CA LEU A 42 37.02 13.94 10.76
C LEU A 42 36.57 14.44 12.14
N VAL A 43 36.03 13.56 12.99
CA VAL A 43 35.65 13.89 14.37
C VAL A 43 36.85 14.31 15.20
N ALA A 44 37.98 13.62 15.07
CA ALA A 44 39.22 13.99 15.76
C ALA A 44 39.77 15.36 15.28
N LYS A 45 39.66 15.66 13.97
CA LYS A 45 40.04 16.96 13.39
C LYS A 45 39.13 18.08 13.89
N ALA A 46 37.81 17.83 13.98
CA ALA A 46 36.85 18.76 14.57
C ALA A 46 37.12 19.03 16.05
N LYS A 47 37.34 17.99 16.86
CA LYS A 47 37.71 18.14 18.30
C LYS A 47 39.01 18.92 18.51
N ARG A 48 40.02 18.74 17.61
CA ARG A 48 41.26 19.54 17.66
C ARG A 48 41.02 21.01 17.34
N LYS A 49 40.19 21.32 16.34
CA LYS A 49 39.80 22.71 16.01
C LYS A 49 39.05 23.38 17.16
N THR A 50 38.07 22.66 17.77
CA THR A 50 37.30 23.14 18.92
C THR A 50 38.19 23.42 20.15
N LYS A 51 39.17 22.53 20.41
CA LYS A 51 40.12 22.73 21.52
C LYS A 51 41.06 23.90 21.25
N ALA A 52 41.46 24.13 19.99
CA ALA A 52 42.26 25.29 19.59
C ALA A 52 41.47 26.60 19.71
N ALA A 53 40.19 26.61 19.27
CA ALA A 53 39.28 27.73 19.43
C ALA A 53 39.05 28.08 20.90
N LYS A 54 38.81 27.08 21.75
CA LYS A 54 38.63 27.27 23.20
C LYS A 54 39.90 27.87 23.84
N LYS A 55 41.08 27.35 23.50
CA LYS A 55 42.36 27.89 23.99
C LYS A 55 42.62 29.32 23.52
N TYR A 56 42.08 29.66 22.34
CA TYR A 56 42.17 31.00 21.78
C TYR A 56 41.21 31.95 22.51
N ILE A 57 39.98 31.56 22.81
CA ILE A 57 39.01 32.28 23.63
C ILE A 57 39.54 32.48 25.05
N ASP A 58 40.05 31.44 25.72
CA ASP A 58 40.64 31.58 27.07
C ASP A 58 41.83 32.58 27.10
N LYS A 59 42.60 32.65 26.02
CA LYS A 59 43.70 33.65 25.87
C LYS A 59 43.19 35.06 25.67
N LEU A 60 42.00 35.19 25.11
CA LEU A 60 41.29 36.40 24.85
C LEU A 60 40.69 37.00 26.12
N ASP A 61 39.98 36.18 26.91
CA ASP A 61 39.42 36.57 28.18
C ASP A 61 40.51 37.07 29.13
N GLY A 62 41.68 36.45 29.09
CA GLY A 62 42.86 36.88 29.83
C GLY A 62 43.40 38.26 29.38
N LYS A 63 43.26 38.62 28.10
CA LYS A 63 43.70 39.92 27.56
C LYS A 63 42.63 41.02 27.74
N LEU A 64 41.35 40.67 27.62
CA LEU A 64 40.23 41.59 27.90
C LEU A 64 40.21 42.09 29.33
N SER A 65 40.58 41.21 30.28
CA SER A 65 40.65 41.58 31.70
C SER A 65 41.80 42.53 32.06
N THR A 66 42.77 42.71 31.14
CA THR A 66 43.96 43.58 31.34
C THR A 66 43.92 44.91 30.60
N GLY A 67 42.84 45.23 29.83
CA GLY A 67 42.67 46.51 29.14
C GLY A 67 43.67 46.83 28.02
N LEU A 68 44.32 45.85 27.43
CA LEU A 68 45.43 45.96 26.49
C LEU A 68 45.06 45.91 24.99
N PHE A 69 43.84 46.36 24.60
CA PHE A 69 43.44 46.39 23.19
C PHE A 69 43.13 47.79 22.70
N THR A 70 43.55 48.11 21.48
CA THR A 70 43.12 49.31 20.74
C THR A 70 41.73 49.07 20.10
N GLY A 71 40.99 50.15 19.76
CA GLY A 71 39.63 50.05 19.22
C GLY A 71 39.54 49.26 17.90
N GLU A 72 40.56 49.35 17.02
CA GLU A 72 40.64 48.59 15.76
C GLU A 72 40.86 47.09 15.98
N GLU A 73 41.68 46.71 16.98
CA GLU A 73 41.87 45.28 17.33
C GLU A 73 40.61 44.65 17.91
N LEU A 74 39.75 45.42 18.60
CA LEU A 74 38.45 44.97 19.12
C LEU A 74 37.42 44.73 18.01
N GLU A 75 37.40 45.54 16.94
CA GLU A 75 36.50 45.34 15.78
C GLU A 75 36.89 44.11 14.94
N ASP A 76 38.16 43.93 14.63
CA ASP A 76 38.66 42.74 13.91
C ASP A 76 38.47 41.46 14.73
N PHE A 77 38.56 41.62 16.03
CA PHE A 77 38.34 40.57 17.02
C PHE A 77 36.89 40.11 17.14
N SER A 78 35.95 41.09 17.14
CA SER A 78 34.52 40.78 17.18
C SER A 78 34.08 40.05 15.90
N GLY A 79 34.68 40.36 14.75
CA GLY A 79 34.49 39.69 13.49
C GLY A 79 34.98 38.23 13.51
N THR A 80 36.20 38.01 14.02
CA THR A 80 36.80 36.66 14.08
C THR A 80 36.14 35.77 15.15
N ALA A 81 35.71 36.35 16.28
CA ALA A 81 34.95 35.62 17.30
C ALA A 81 33.51 35.29 16.84
N ARG A 82 32.85 36.22 16.11
CA ARG A 82 31.56 35.93 15.46
C ARG A 82 31.67 34.78 14.45
N ASN A 83 32.68 34.84 13.59
CA ASN A 83 32.91 33.76 12.60
C ASN A 83 33.27 32.43 13.28
N ALA A 84 33.98 32.42 14.40
CA ALA A 84 34.28 31.22 15.18
C ALA A 84 33.07 30.67 15.96
N LEU A 85 32.13 31.55 16.36
CA LEU A 85 30.84 31.14 16.96
C LEU A 85 29.81 30.69 15.92
N GLU A 86 29.84 31.31 14.72
CA GLU A 86 29.01 30.88 13.59
C GLU A 86 29.47 29.53 13.01
N GLU A 87 30.73 29.11 13.21
CA GLU A 87 31.25 27.78 12.83
C GLU A 87 30.86 26.62 13.80
N GLN A 88 30.25 26.89 14.94
CA GLN A 88 29.57 25.89 15.75
C GLN A 88 28.15 25.68 15.22
N GLU A 89 28.02 25.10 14.03
CA GLU A 89 26.74 24.62 13.54
C GLU A 89 26.18 23.60 14.54
N GLU A 90 25.21 24.01 15.32
CA GLU A 90 24.43 23.13 16.17
C GLU A 90 23.69 22.15 15.25
N ILE A 91 23.98 20.85 15.36
CA ILE A 91 23.30 19.83 14.59
C ILE A 91 21.89 19.68 15.15
N ILE A 92 20.93 20.37 14.55
CA ILE A 92 19.52 20.36 14.94
C ILE A 92 18.86 19.02 14.65
N PHE A 93 19.27 18.35 13.57
CA PHE A 93 18.75 17.03 13.20
C PHE A 93 19.86 16.14 12.64
N ARG A 94 19.92 14.91 13.14
CA ARG A 94 20.77 13.86 12.58
C ARG A 94 19.89 12.66 12.25
N PRO A 95 19.83 12.20 11.00
CA PRO A 95 19.06 11.02 10.66
C PRO A 95 19.63 9.77 11.35
N ASN A 96 18.75 8.88 11.74
CA ASN A 96 19.15 7.56 12.22
C ASN A 96 19.92 6.84 11.11
N PRO A 97 21.04 6.16 11.45
CA PRO A 97 21.81 5.40 10.46
C PRO A 97 20.96 4.28 9.86
N GLY A 98 21.21 3.97 8.58
CA GLY A 98 20.49 2.91 7.87
C GLY A 98 19.28 3.42 7.08
N LYS A 99 18.07 3.06 7.46
CA LYS A 99 16.87 3.25 6.63
C LYS A 99 16.42 4.71 6.53
N GLN A 100 16.43 5.46 7.62
CA GLN A 100 16.08 6.87 7.59
C GLN A 100 17.09 7.68 6.75
N THR A 101 18.39 7.39 6.90
CA THR A 101 19.43 7.98 6.03
C THR A 101 19.22 7.59 4.56
N ALA A 102 18.87 6.32 4.27
CA ALA A 102 18.59 5.85 2.92
C ALA A 102 17.39 6.58 2.29
N PHE A 103 16.34 6.86 3.08
CA PHE A 103 15.18 7.62 2.63
C PHE A 103 15.55 9.06 2.27
N LEU A 104 16.26 9.75 3.16
CA LEU A 104 16.69 11.13 2.92
C LEU A 104 17.73 11.25 1.79
N ALA A 105 18.49 10.20 1.51
CA ALA A 105 19.45 10.17 0.40
C ALA A 105 18.84 9.67 -0.92
N ALA A 106 17.58 9.24 -0.93
CA ALA A 106 16.94 8.63 -2.10
C ALA A 106 16.77 9.63 -3.24
N SER A 107 17.17 9.23 -4.45
CA SER A 107 17.07 10.02 -5.69
C SER A 107 15.91 9.60 -6.60
N GLU A 108 15.20 8.54 -6.23
CA GLU A 108 14.06 8.02 -6.98
C GLU A 108 12.91 9.03 -6.99
N LYS A 109 12.13 9.02 -8.09
CA LYS A 109 11.00 9.93 -8.28
C LYS A 109 9.91 9.75 -7.22
N GLU A 110 9.65 8.52 -6.83
CA GLU A 110 8.64 8.15 -5.84
C GLU A 110 9.26 7.19 -4.83
N VAL A 111 9.21 7.53 -3.55
CA VAL A 111 9.74 6.67 -2.47
C VAL A 111 8.73 6.53 -1.36
N LEU A 112 8.47 5.28 -0.97
CA LEU A 112 7.72 4.92 0.21
C LEU A 112 8.68 4.52 1.34
N TYR A 113 8.57 5.17 2.50
CA TYR A 113 9.23 4.76 3.74
C TYR A 113 8.18 4.20 4.68
N GLY A 114 8.03 2.89 4.72
CA GLY A 114 6.92 2.22 5.37
C GLY A 114 7.33 1.04 6.23
N GLY A 115 6.50 0.71 7.23
CA GLY A 115 6.76 -0.42 8.12
C GLY A 115 6.40 -0.12 9.57
N ALA A 116 7.14 -0.69 10.52
CA ALA A 116 6.88 -0.60 11.95
C ALA A 116 6.69 0.82 12.48
N ALA A 117 5.90 0.96 13.55
CA ALA A 117 5.79 2.21 14.29
C ALA A 117 7.15 2.60 14.91
N GLY A 118 7.35 3.89 15.15
CA GLY A 118 8.56 4.38 15.82
C GLY A 118 9.83 4.41 14.95
N GLY A 119 9.80 3.99 13.68
CA GLY A 119 10.96 3.99 12.78
C GLY A 119 11.47 5.36 12.32
N GLY A 120 10.98 6.48 12.90
CA GLY A 120 11.44 7.83 12.57
C GLY A 120 10.85 8.40 11.27
N LYS A 121 9.76 7.83 10.75
CA LYS A 121 9.13 8.18 9.47
C LYS A 121 8.67 9.65 9.42
N SER A 122 7.92 10.12 10.41
CA SER A 122 7.36 11.48 10.46
C SER A 122 8.45 12.55 10.50
N TYR A 123 9.54 12.33 11.24
CA TYR A 123 10.68 13.24 11.22
C TYR A 123 11.37 13.29 9.85
N ALA A 124 11.53 12.14 9.20
CA ALA A 124 12.09 12.09 7.86
C ALA A 124 11.25 12.89 6.85
N MET A 125 9.90 12.82 6.97
CA MET A 125 8.98 13.61 6.15
C MET A 125 9.06 15.11 6.40
N LEU A 126 9.37 15.53 7.61
CA LEU A 126 9.58 16.95 7.92
C LEU A 126 10.95 17.47 7.41
N VAL A 127 11.98 16.62 7.41
CA VAL A 127 13.34 17.02 7.01
C VAL A 127 13.54 17.01 5.50
N ASP A 128 12.98 16.02 4.78
CA ASP A 128 13.24 15.85 3.34
C ASP A 128 12.89 17.07 2.47
N PRO A 129 11.75 17.80 2.68
CA PRO A 129 11.42 18.99 1.90
C PRO A 129 12.37 20.18 2.13
N LEU A 130 13.18 20.17 3.18
CA LEU A 130 14.14 21.22 3.48
C LEU A 130 15.31 21.27 2.49
N ARG A 131 15.51 20.23 1.70
CA ARG A 131 16.62 20.08 0.73
C ARG A 131 16.79 21.28 -0.19
N TYR A 132 15.71 21.91 -0.62
CA TYR A 132 15.73 23.02 -1.59
C TYR A 132 15.17 24.33 -1.04
N VAL A 133 14.97 24.48 0.29
CA VAL A 133 14.38 25.69 0.86
C VAL A 133 15.24 26.95 0.70
N HIS A 134 16.50 26.82 0.30
CA HIS A 134 17.36 27.95 -0.07
C HIS A 134 17.04 28.51 -1.47
N ASN A 135 16.30 27.77 -2.30
CA ASN A 135 15.89 28.20 -3.62
C ASN A 135 14.46 28.73 -3.59
N LYS A 136 14.25 29.97 -4.07
CA LYS A 136 12.94 30.65 -4.12
C LYS A 136 11.85 29.87 -4.89
N ASN A 137 12.25 29.01 -5.80
CA ASN A 137 11.35 28.19 -6.62
C ASN A 137 10.92 26.88 -5.92
N CYS A 138 11.44 26.60 -4.72
CA CYS A 138 11.01 25.46 -3.92
C CYS A 138 9.60 25.69 -3.37
N LYS A 139 8.68 24.83 -3.80
CA LYS A 139 7.26 24.83 -3.41
C LYS A 139 6.90 23.42 -2.96
N ALA A 140 6.82 23.21 -1.67
CA ALA A 140 6.55 21.90 -1.09
C ALA A 140 5.15 21.83 -0.47
N ILE A 141 4.56 20.64 -0.47
CA ILE A 141 3.32 20.35 0.25
C ILE A 141 3.45 19.00 0.98
N LEU A 142 3.06 18.98 2.25
CA LEU A 142 2.94 17.80 3.10
C LEU A 142 1.48 17.58 3.45
N LEU A 143 0.99 16.38 3.23
CA LEU A 143 -0.42 16.01 3.36
C LEU A 143 -0.61 14.87 4.35
N ARG A 144 -1.72 14.92 5.08
CA ARG A 144 -2.32 13.83 5.85
C ARG A 144 -3.80 13.68 5.52
N LYS A 145 -4.45 12.64 6.04
CA LYS A 145 -5.87 12.35 5.80
C LYS A 145 -6.79 13.38 6.45
N SER A 146 -6.49 13.79 7.69
CA SER A 146 -7.33 14.70 8.47
C SER A 146 -6.53 15.81 9.16
N MET A 147 -7.23 16.89 9.55
CA MET A 147 -6.61 17.99 10.28
C MET A 147 -6.10 17.58 11.67
N PRO A 148 -6.85 16.80 12.49
CA PRO A 148 -6.32 16.31 13.77
C PRO A 148 -5.02 15.54 13.64
N GLU A 149 -4.91 14.65 12.64
CA GLU A 149 -3.67 13.91 12.39
C GLU A 149 -2.52 14.83 11.96
N LEU A 150 -2.81 15.85 11.16
CA LEU A 150 -1.82 16.81 10.66
C LEU A 150 -1.26 17.68 11.78
N GLN A 151 -2.03 17.97 12.84
CA GLN A 151 -1.63 18.87 13.92
C GLN A 151 -0.32 18.41 14.59
N GLU A 152 -0.15 17.12 14.82
CA GLU A 152 1.09 16.56 15.38
C GLU A 152 2.32 16.90 14.51
N LEU A 153 2.19 16.81 13.18
CA LEU A 153 3.26 17.17 12.27
C LEU A 153 3.54 18.68 12.26
N ILE A 154 2.49 19.50 12.37
CA ILE A 154 2.63 20.95 12.50
C ILE A 154 3.45 21.29 13.75
N ASP A 155 3.10 20.72 14.90
CA ASP A 155 3.77 20.96 16.17
C ASP A 155 5.25 20.54 16.11
N LYS A 156 5.53 19.34 15.62
CA LYS A 156 6.90 18.86 15.39
C LYS A 156 7.68 19.74 14.42
N SER A 157 7.01 20.28 13.38
CA SER A 157 7.64 21.19 12.43
C SER A 157 7.99 22.53 13.08
N GLN A 158 7.16 23.01 14.02
CA GLN A 158 7.44 24.25 14.74
C GLN A 158 8.70 24.14 15.61
N ASP A 159 8.87 23.01 16.30
CA ASP A 159 10.07 22.75 17.08
C ASP A 159 11.32 22.62 16.22
N LEU A 160 11.21 21.90 15.12
CA LEU A 160 12.35 21.61 14.24
C LEU A 160 12.74 22.82 13.38
N TYR A 161 11.77 23.45 12.69
CA TYR A 161 12.09 24.48 11.69
C TYR A 161 12.46 25.81 12.33
N ARG A 162 11.92 26.15 13.52
CA ARG A 162 12.33 27.35 14.25
C ARG A 162 13.80 27.31 14.70
N LYS A 163 14.26 26.09 15.07
CA LYS A 163 15.67 25.89 15.44
C LYS A 163 16.57 25.90 14.20
N ALA A 164 16.20 25.15 13.16
CA ALA A 164 17.01 25.01 11.94
C ALA A 164 16.99 26.27 11.06
N PHE A 165 15.89 27.01 11.07
CA PHE A 165 15.70 28.24 10.26
C PHE A 165 15.05 29.34 11.09
N PRO A 166 15.78 30.02 11.99
CA PRO A 166 15.22 31.04 12.91
C PRO A 166 14.45 32.19 12.24
N ARG A 167 14.74 32.45 10.96
CA ARG A 167 14.05 33.47 10.16
C ARG A 167 12.86 32.96 9.36
N ALA A 168 12.58 31.66 9.37
CA ALA A 168 11.38 31.10 8.76
C ALA A 168 10.13 31.48 9.56
N LYS A 169 9.01 31.72 8.86
CA LYS A 169 7.76 32.16 9.46
C LYS A 169 6.64 31.17 9.21
N TRP A 170 5.95 30.81 10.27
CA TRP A 170 4.70 30.01 10.19
C TRP A 170 3.50 30.93 10.05
N ASN A 171 2.64 30.67 9.08
CA ASN A 171 1.34 31.32 8.92
C ASN A 171 0.23 30.30 9.24
N GLN A 172 -0.46 30.49 10.37
CA GLN A 172 -1.51 29.59 10.84
C GLN A 172 -2.71 29.51 9.88
N GLN A 173 -3.18 30.65 9.35
CA GLN A 173 -4.34 30.69 8.47
C GLN A 173 -4.10 29.96 7.14
N LYS A 174 -2.86 30.01 6.62
CA LYS A 174 -2.47 29.35 5.37
C LYS A 174 -1.84 27.98 5.60
N SER A 175 -1.68 27.57 6.86
CA SER A 175 -0.93 26.37 7.25
C SER A 175 0.37 26.23 6.47
N ARG A 176 1.18 27.32 6.46
CA ARG A 176 2.34 27.43 5.59
C ARG A 176 3.58 27.99 6.29
N TRP A 177 4.68 27.28 6.11
CA TRP A 177 6.02 27.79 6.37
C TRP A 177 6.52 28.62 5.20
N SER A 178 7.11 29.78 5.48
CA SER A 178 7.76 30.65 4.49
C SER A 178 9.21 30.89 4.90
N PHE A 179 10.13 30.64 3.99
CA PHE A 179 11.58 30.80 4.22
C PHE A 179 12.09 32.12 3.64
N PRO A 180 13.22 32.67 4.15
CA PRO A 180 13.78 33.91 3.66
C PRO A 180 14.10 33.96 2.17
N SER A 181 14.38 32.80 1.57
CA SER A 181 14.61 32.63 0.13
C SER A 181 13.37 32.91 -0.74
N GLY A 182 12.16 32.87 -0.15
CA GLY A 182 10.88 32.85 -0.84
C GLY A 182 10.30 31.42 -1.03
N ALA A 183 11.05 30.39 -0.67
CA ALA A 183 10.55 29.02 -0.62
C ALA A 183 9.42 28.86 0.40
N PHE A 184 8.56 27.88 0.20
CA PHE A 184 7.52 27.58 1.18
C PHE A 184 7.19 26.08 1.26
N ILE A 185 6.67 25.69 2.42
CA ILE A 185 6.10 24.35 2.67
C ILE A 185 4.68 24.53 3.18
N ILE A 186 3.70 24.00 2.48
CA ILE A 186 2.30 23.93 2.91
C ILE A 186 2.10 22.63 3.68
N MET A 187 1.41 22.70 4.81
CA MET A 187 0.95 21.53 5.56
C MET A 187 -0.57 21.48 5.48
N SER A 188 -1.13 20.43 4.89
CA SER A 188 -2.55 20.38 4.57
C SER A 188 -3.09 18.96 4.68
N PHE A 189 -4.40 18.80 4.47
CA PHE A 189 -5.07 17.51 4.55
C PHE A 189 -6.02 17.30 3.37
N VAL A 190 -6.34 16.03 3.09
CA VAL A 190 -7.28 15.60 2.05
C VAL A 190 -8.15 14.50 2.65
N GLU A 191 -9.37 14.83 3.06
CA GLU A 191 -10.29 13.86 3.67
C GLU A 191 -10.94 12.96 2.63
N ASN A 192 -11.36 13.56 1.51
CA ASN A 192 -12.03 12.86 0.42
C ASN A 192 -11.23 13.03 -0.87
N ASP A 193 -11.38 12.09 -1.80
CA ASP A 193 -10.67 12.11 -3.07
C ASP A 193 -10.94 13.41 -3.86
N THR A 194 -12.15 13.97 -3.76
CA THR A 194 -12.53 15.25 -4.40
C THR A 194 -11.79 16.46 -3.84
N ASP A 195 -11.37 16.41 -2.58
CA ASP A 195 -10.66 17.53 -1.94
C ASP A 195 -9.32 17.85 -2.60
N VAL A 196 -8.72 16.87 -3.26
CA VAL A 196 -7.45 17.05 -3.96
C VAL A 196 -7.56 18.05 -5.11
N HIS A 197 -8.78 18.31 -5.63
CA HIS A 197 -9.02 19.28 -6.70
C HIS A 197 -8.74 20.73 -6.28
N ARG A 198 -8.69 21.05 -4.97
CA ARG A 198 -8.25 22.37 -4.48
C ARG A 198 -6.83 22.74 -4.91
N TYR A 199 -6.03 21.75 -5.31
CA TYR A 199 -4.67 21.96 -5.83
C TYR A 199 -4.64 22.06 -7.36
N GLN A 200 -5.79 22.12 -8.02
CA GLN A 200 -5.87 22.36 -9.46
C GLN A 200 -5.20 23.68 -9.82
N GLY A 201 -4.38 23.69 -10.87
CA GLY A 201 -3.61 24.86 -11.27
C GLY A 201 -2.33 25.11 -10.49
N GLN A 202 -2.15 24.51 -9.31
CA GLN A 202 -0.92 24.65 -8.52
C GLN A 202 0.20 23.75 -9.04
N ALA A 203 1.43 24.11 -8.71
CA ALA A 203 2.63 23.36 -9.06
C ALA A 203 3.53 23.24 -7.84
N PHE A 204 3.99 22.03 -7.58
CA PHE A 204 4.88 21.73 -6.45
C PHE A 204 6.18 21.08 -6.95
N THR A 205 7.25 21.34 -6.24
CA THR A 205 8.56 20.72 -6.47
C THR A 205 8.74 19.46 -5.62
N TRP A 206 8.06 19.41 -4.49
CA TRP A 206 8.03 18.29 -3.56
C TRP A 206 6.62 18.05 -3.04
N ILE A 207 6.22 16.80 -3.01
CA ILE A 207 4.93 16.38 -2.46
C ILE A 207 5.19 15.24 -1.49
N GLY A 208 4.78 15.42 -0.24
CA GLY A 208 4.80 14.39 0.79
C GLY A 208 3.39 13.97 1.18
N VAL A 209 3.16 12.68 1.31
CA VAL A 209 1.92 12.13 1.85
C VAL A 209 2.28 11.22 3.02
N ASP A 210 1.91 11.64 4.22
CA ASP A 210 2.11 10.85 5.42
C ASP A 210 0.88 9.99 5.69
N GLU A 211 1.08 8.78 6.19
CA GLU A 211 0.06 7.73 6.37
C GLU A 211 -0.71 7.41 5.06
N LEU A 212 0.04 7.09 4.01
CA LEU A 212 -0.51 6.86 2.65
C LEU A 212 -1.59 5.78 2.60
N THR A 213 -1.55 4.78 3.47
CA THR A 213 -2.57 3.71 3.56
C THR A 213 -3.93 4.17 4.10
N HIS A 214 -4.05 5.40 4.60
CA HIS A 214 -5.34 5.96 4.99
C HIS A 214 -6.21 6.37 3.78
N TYR A 215 -5.66 6.43 2.59
CA TYR A 215 -6.40 6.69 1.34
C TYR A 215 -6.83 5.39 0.71
N ALA A 216 -8.14 5.20 0.52
CA ALA A 216 -8.72 3.95 0.03
C ALA A 216 -8.26 3.57 -1.38
N THR A 217 -7.98 4.57 -2.22
CA THR A 217 -7.57 4.39 -3.62
C THR A 217 -6.29 5.17 -3.95
N PRO A 218 -5.57 4.83 -5.02
CA PRO A 218 -4.41 5.59 -5.47
C PRO A 218 -4.76 6.96 -6.09
N TYR A 219 -6.04 7.36 -6.13
CA TYR A 219 -6.50 8.55 -6.84
C TYR A 219 -5.78 9.83 -6.38
N VAL A 220 -5.74 10.08 -5.07
CA VAL A 220 -5.08 11.27 -4.49
C VAL A 220 -3.59 11.30 -4.86
N TRP A 221 -2.89 10.18 -4.74
CA TRP A 221 -1.48 10.05 -5.13
C TRP A 221 -1.26 10.34 -6.61
N ASN A 222 -2.05 9.73 -7.48
CA ASN A 222 -1.95 9.89 -8.94
C ASN A 222 -2.30 11.31 -9.37
N TYR A 223 -3.34 11.92 -8.78
CA TYR A 223 -3.70 13.30 -9.06
C TYR A 223 -2.58 14.27 -8.67
N LEU A 224 -2.03 14.14 -7.47
CA LEU A 224 -0.95 15.00 -6.98
C LEU A 224 0.33 14.86 -7.82
N ARG A 225 0.61 13.67 -8.35
CA ARG A 225 1.72 13.45 -9.29
C ARG A 225 1.65 14.39 -10.50
N SER A 226 0.46 14.68 -10.99
CA SER A 226 0.25 15.63 -12.10
C SER A 226 0.57 17.08 -11.73
N ARG A 227 0.65 17.39 -10.42
CA ARG A 227 1.03 18.72 -9.90
C ARG A 227 2.53 18.87 -9.70
N LEU A 228 3.30 17.80 -9.85
CA LEU A 228 4.73 17.75 -9.60
C LEU A 228 5.51 18.31 -10.81
N ARG A 229 5.76 19.60 -10.82
CA ARG A 229 6.43 20.30 -11.93
C ARG A 229 7.20 21.53 -11.48
N THR A 230 8.27 21.86 -12.21
CA THR A 230 9.06 23.09 -12.02
C THR A 230 9.65 23.52 -13.36
N THR A 231 9.92 24.82 -13.49
CA THR A 231 10.71 25.39 -14.59
C THR A 231 12.17 25.59 -14.22
N ASP A 232 12.53 25.34 -12.96
CA ASP A 232 13.89 25.48 -12.45
C ASP A 232 14.64 24.17 -12.62
N PRO A 233 15.66 24.12 -13.49
CA PRO A 233 16.41 22.88 -13.76
C PRO A 233 17.31 22.44 -12.57
N THR A 234 17.53 23.33 -11.58
CA THR A 234 18.34 23.02 -10.39
C THR A 234 17.54 22.27 -9.32
N ILE A 235 16.22 22.20 -9.45
CA ILE A 235 15.34 21.49 -8.53
C ILE A 235 14.84 20.19 -9.16
N GLN A 236 15.24 19.08 -8.60
CA GLN A 236 14.61 17.80 -8.93
C GLN A 236 13.24 17.70 -8.25
N THR A 237 12.20 17.45 -9.03
CA THR A 237 10.86 17.25 -8.50
C THR A 237 10.63 15.78 -8.13
N TYR A 238 10.05 15.51 -6.94
CA TYR A 238 9.84 14.15 -6.46
C TYR A 238 8.75 14.06 -5.39
N MET A 239 8.25 12.84 -5.18
CA MET A 239 7.24 12.52 -4.19
C MET A 239 7.80 11.60 -3.10
N ARG A 240 7.27 11.75 -1.91
CA ARG A 240 7.60 10.94 -0.74
C ARG A 240 6.32 10.49 -0.05
N ALA A 241 6.32 9.26 0.43
CA ALA A 241 5.25 8.76 1.27
C ALA A 241 5.81 8.05 2.48
N THR A 242 5.05 8.11 3.57
CA THR A 242 5.27 7.31 4.76
C THR A 242 3.99 6.61 5.15
N THR A 243 4.07 5.45 5.78
CA THR A 243 2.92 4.76 6.33
C THR A 243 3.32 3.56 7.19
N ASN A 244 2.37 3.05 7.96
CA ASN A 244 2.43 1.73 8.59
C ASN A 244 1.71 0.70 7.71
N PRO A 245 1.98 -0.61 7.86
CA PRO A 245 1.18 -1.66 7.24
C PRO A 245 -0.27 -1.60 7.71
N GLY A 246 -1.20 -2.01 6.85
CA GLY A 246 -2.63 -2.00 7.11
C GLY A 246 -3.33 -0.74 6.64
N GLY A 247 -4.53 -0.48 7.17
CA GLY A 247 -5.40 0.60 6.69
C GLY A 247 -6.08 0.29 5.36
N ILE A 248 -7.14 1.05 5.08
CA ILE A 248 -8.04 0.82 3.94
C ILE A 248 -7.33 0.84 2.57
N GLY A 249 -6.22 1.57 2.45
CA GLY A 249 -5.41 1.67 1.23
C GLY A 249 -4.20 0.75 1.21
N GLY A 250 -4.02 -0.11 2.22
CA GLY A 250 -2.86 -1.00 2.32
C GLY A 250 -2.64 -1.85 1.07
N TRP A 251 -3.70 -2.32 0.44
CA TRP A 251 -3.69 -3.16 -0.74
C TRP A 251 -3.03 -2.48 -1.96
N TRP A 252 -3.41 -1.25 -2.29
CA TRP A 252 -2.85 -0.56 -3.46
C TRP A 252 -1.45 -0.04 -3.19
N VAL A 253 -1.16 0.38 -1.94
CA VAL A 253 0.19 0.78 -1.53
C VAL A 253 1.13 -0.40 -1.63
N LYS A 254 0.72 -1.59 -1.17
CA LYS A 254 1.49 -2.83 -1.30
C LYS A 254 1.73 -3.18 -2.77
N LYS A 255 0.69 -3.21 -3.60
CA LYS A 255 0.77 -3.46 -5.04
C LYS A 255 1.68 -2.45 -5.75
N MET A 256 1.62 -1.17 -5.38
CA MET A 256 2.34 -0.09 -6.07
C MET A 256 3.83 -0.01 -5.68
N PHE A 257 4.19 -0.31 -4.44
CA PHE A 257 5.53 -0.04 -3.91
C PHE A 257 6.27 -1.27 -3.38
N ILE A 258 5.58 -2.29 -2.87
CA ILE A 258 6.19 -3.36 -2.07
C ILE A 258 6.35 -4.64 -2.87
N ASP A 259 5.27 -5.14 -3.47
CA ASP A 259 5.27 -6.39 -4.25
C ASP A 259 6.14 -6.36 -5.52
N PRO A 260 6.33 -5.20 -6.21
CA PRO A 260 7.07 -5.17 -7.47
C PRO A 260 8.56 -5.48 -7.38
N ALA A 261 9.19 -5.31 -6.21
CA ALA A 261 10.64 -5.50 -6.06
C ALA A 261 11.02 -5.89 -4.64
N GLU A 262 12.20 -6.48 -4.50
CA GLU A 262 12.78 -6.73 -3.17
C GLU A 262 12.94 -5.42 -2.38
N TYR A 263 12.81 -5.52 -1.07
CA TYR A 263 12.90 -4.39 -0.16
C TYR A 263 14.21 -3.59 -0.37
N ASN A 264 14.05 -2.28 -0.37
CA ASN A 264 15.15 -1.33 -0.55
C ASN A 264 15.82 -1.35 -1.95
N LYS A 265 15.26 -2.06 -2.94
CA LYS A 265 15.71 -2.02 -4.34
C LYS A 265 14.86 -1.07 -5.17
N PRO A 266 15.47 -0.17 -5.94
CA PRO A 266 14.73 0.67 -6.88
C PRO A 266 14.26 -0.16 -8.08
N PHE A 267 13.07 0.18 -8.59
CA PHE A 267 12.49 -0.42 -9.79
C PHE A 267 11.84 0.65 -10.69
N TRP A 268 11.51 0.28 -11.91
CA TRP A 268 10.84 1.14 -12.87
C TRP A 268 9.42 0.64 -13.09
N ALA A 269 8.45 1.54 -13.02
CA ALA A 269 7.04 1.17 -13.14
C ALA A 269 6.24 2.22 -13.91
N ARG A 270 5.17 1.77 -14.54
CA ARG A 270 4.18 2.59 -15.19
C ARG A 270 2.79 2.16 -14.72
N ASP A 271 2.03 3.11 -14.18
CA ASP A 271 0.61 2.92 -13.95
C ASP A 271 -0.13 3.18 -15.27
N ILE A 272 -1.04 2.30 -15.64
CA ILE A 272 -1.90 2.47 -16.82
C ILE A 272 -3.33 2.77 -16.39
N GLU A 273 -4.16 3.22 -17.34
CA GLU A 273 -5.54 3.65 -17.08
C GLU A 273 -6.44 2.52 -16.55
N THR A 274 -6.03 1.27 -16.77
CA THR A 274 -6.74 0.07 -16.29
C THR A 274 -6.39 -0.32 -14.85
N ASP A 275 -5.79 0.58 -14.05
CA ASP A 275 -5.26 0.30 -12.71
C ASP A 275 -4.20 -0.82 -12.67
N GLU A 276 -3.66 -1.17 -13.82
CA GLU A 276 -2.58 -2.14 -13.93
C GLU A 276 -1.21 -1.47 -13.73
N LEU A 277 -0.34 -2.14 -12.98
CA LEU A 277 1.04 -1.71 -12.78
C LEU A 277 1.96 -2.55 -13.67
N LEU A 278 2.60 -1.89 -14.65
CA LEU A 278 3.64 -2.52 -15.46
C LEU A 278 5.01 -2.24 -14.85
N VAL A 279 5.76 -3.31 -14.54
CA VAL A 279 7.11 -3.25 -13.97
C VAL A 279 8.14 -3.62 -15.02
N TYR A 280 9.23 -2.86 -15.07
CA TYR A 280 10.28 -3.01 -16.06
C TYR A 280 11.61 -3.38 -15.41
N PRO A 281 12.40 -4.29 -16.00
CA PRO A 281 13.59 -4.85 -15.36
C PRO A 281 14.73 -3.83 -15.20
N ASN A 282 14.87 -2.86 -16.11
CA ASN A 282 15.92 -1.86 -16.06
C ASN A 282 15.59 -0.63 -16.92
N ARG A 283 16.42 0.43 -16.79
CA ARG A 283 16.27 1.68 -17.54
C ARG A 283 16.47 1.50 -19.05
N GLU A 284 17.36 0.65 -19.46
CA GLU A 284 17.64 0.43 -20.88
C GLU A 284 16.45 -0.15 -21.63
N PHE A 285 15.70 -1.05 -20.96
CA PHE A 285 14.43 -1.57 -21.49
C PHE A 285 13.39 -0.47 -21.63
N VAL A 286 13.26 0.40 -20.62
CA VAL A 286 12.38 1.58 -20.63
C VAL A 286 12.71 2.50 -21.78
N ASP A 287 13.99 2.85 -21.95
CA ASP A 287 14.45 3.78 -22.99
C ASP A 287 14.21 3.25 -24.41
N LYS A 288 14.33 1.94 -24.62
CA LYS A 288 14.11 1.29 -25.91
C LYS A 288 12.63 1.07 -26.24
N SER A 289 11.85 0.59 -25.27
CA SER A 289 10.49 0.09 -25.52
C SER A 289 9.40 1.13 -25.28
N LEU A 290 9.69 2.19 -24.53
CA LEU A 290 8.69 3.10 -23.97
C LEU A 290 9.01 4.57 -24.19
N ARG A 291 9.74 4.92 -25.27
CA ARG A 291 10.04 6.32 -25.60
C ARG A 291 8.76 7.18 -25.56
N GLY A 292 8.80 8.23 -24.73
CA GLY A 292 7.68 9.17 -24.58
C GLY A 292 6.55 8.72 -23.65
N LYS A 293 6.57 7.50 -23.12
CA LYS A 293 5.57 7.04 -22.14
C LYS A 293 6.03 7.35 -20.71
N PRO A 294 5.13 7.79 -19.81
CA PRO A 294 5.51 8.10 -18.43
C PRO A 294 5.88 6.83 -17.66
N VAL A 295 7.13 6.79 -17.18
CA VAL A 295 7.64 5.73 -16.31
C VAL A 295 8.27 6.36 -15.10
N PHE A 296 8.01 5.82 -13.92
CA PHE A 296 8.49 6.34 -12.65
C PHE A 296 9.50 5.39 -12.03
N LYS A 297 10.61 5.93 -11.54
CA LYS A 297 11.53 5.18 -10.72
C LYS A 297 11.02 5.22 -9.27
N ARG A 298 10.71 4.04 -8.74
CA ARG A 298 10.16 3.85 -7.40
C ARG A 298 11.11 3.08 -6.50
N ARG A 299 10.92 3.24 -5.20
CA ARG A 299 11.61 2.46 -4.17
C ARG A 299 10.77 2.35 -2.92
N PHE A 300 10.71 1.16 -2.36
CA PHE A 300 10.22 0.93 -1.01
C PHE A 300 11.39 0.76 -0.04
N ILE A 301 11.37 1.50 1.05
CA ILE A 301 12.36 1.42 2.14
C ILE A 301 11.63 0.93 3.38
N PRO A 302 11.91 -0.28 3.88
CA PRO A 302 11.23 -0.82 5.05
C PRO A 302 11.71 -0.13 6.33
N ALA A 303 10.79 0.33 7.16
CA ALA A 303 11.05 0.85 8.50
C ALA A 303 10.84 -0.25 9.54
N LYS A 304 11.79 -0.42 10.45
CA LYS A 304 11.66 -1.28 11.62
C LYS A 304 11.85 -0.45 12.89
N LEU A 305 11.30 -0.90 14.00
CA LEU A 305 11.51 -0.24 15.29
C LEU A 305 13.00 -0.24 15.67
N SER A 306 13.73 -1.32 15.33
CA SER A 306 15.19 -1.42 15.53
C SER A 306 16.02 -0.38 14.79
N ASP A 307 15.45 0.31 13.79
CA ASP A 307 16.12 1.41 13.08
C ASP A 307 16.13 2.72 13.90
N ASN A 308 15.41 2.75 15.04
CA ASN A 308 15.34 3.91 15.94
C ASN A 308 16.02 3.61 17.28
N PRO A 309 17.29 4.00 17.45
CA PRO A 309 18.03 3.71 18.67
C PRO A 309 17.45 4.38 19.93
N TYR A 310 16.71 5.47 19.79
CA TYR A 310 16.09 6.17 20.91
C TYR A 310 14.92 5.38 21.50
N LEU A 311 14.05 4.84 20.66
CA LEU A 311 12.90 4.05 21.11
C LEU A 311 13.28 2.63 21.53
N MET A 312 14.35 2.07 20.99
CA MET A 312 14.89 0.79 21.44
C MET A 312 15.42 0.82 22.88
N GLN A 313 15.73 2.01 23.40
CA GLN A 313 16.16 2.20 24.80
C GLN A 313 14.99 2.41 25.77
N SER A 314 13.73 2.42 25.28
CA SER A 314 12.54 2.55 26.12
C SER A 314 11.86 1.19 26.33
N PRO A 315 12.10 0.52 27.48
CA PRO A 315 11.46 -0.76 27.80
C PRO A 315 9.93 -0.65 27.88
N GLU A 316 9.42 0.50 28.32
CA GLU A 316 7.98 0.76 28.43
C GLU A 316 7.30 0.77 27.07
N TYR A 317 7.91 1.43 26.07
CA TYR A 317 7.38 1.46 24.70
C TYR A 317 7.36 0.06 24.05
N LEU A 318 8.42 -0.71 24.25
CA LEU A 318 8.49 -2.10 23.77
C LEU A 318 7.45 -2.99 24.46
N ALA A 319 7.27 -2.85 25.79
CA ALA A 319 6.25 -3.59 26.53
C ALA A 319 4.84 -3.24 26.04
N MET A 320 4.55 -1.95 25.79
CA MET A 320 3.28 -1.50 25.27
C MET A 320 2.99 -2.11 23.88
N LEU A 321 3.92 -2.08 22.93
CA LEU A 321 3.75 -2.69 21.62
C LEU A 321 3.61 -4.21 21.69
N SER A 322 4.34 -4.86 22.61
CA SER A 322 4.28 -6.31 22.81
C SER A 322 2.97 -6.79 23.42
N SER A 323 2.26 -5.91 24.15
CA SER A 323 0.95 -6.20 24.75
C SER A 323 -0.22 -6.09 23.77
N LEU A 324 0.02 -5.56 22.57
CA LEU A 324 -1.01 -5.46 21.54
C LEU A 324 -1.46 -6.85 21.06
N PRO A 325 -2.70 -6.98 20.56
CA PRO A 325 -3.15 -8.18 19.85
C PRO A 325 -2.16 -8.59 18.75
N GLU A 326 -2.06 -9.88 18.47
CA GLU A 326 -1.04 -10.43 17.56
C GLU A 326 -0.96 -9.72 16.21
N VAL A 327 -2.12 -9.46 15.58
CA VAL A 327 -2.24 -8.77 14.31
C VAL A 327 -1.64 -7.36 14.39
N GLN A 328 -2.01 -6.57 15.40
CA GLN A 328 -1.50 -5.22 15.60
C GLN A 328 0.00 -5.22 15.94
N ARG A 329 0.44 -6.18 16.75
CA ARG A 329 1.84 -6.36 17.09
C ARG A 329 2.69 -6.65 15.86
N ARG A 330 2.29 -7.59 15.00
CA ARG A 330 3.00 -7.90 13.75
C ARG A 330 3.09 -6.69 12.83
N ARG A 331 2.06 -5.88 12.74
CA ARG A 331 2.05 -4.66 11.92
C ARG A 331 2.91 -3.56 12.52
N LEU A 332 2.69 -3.22 13.78
CA LEU A 332 3.29 -2.03 14.40
C LEU A 332 4.70 -2.29 14.92
N LEU A 333 5.00 -3.50 15.39
CA LEU A 333 6.31 -3.87 15.90
C LEU A 333 7.21 -4.44 14.79
N GLU A 334 6.69 -5.36 13.99
CA GLU A 334 7.47 -6.09 12.98
C GLU A 334 7.44 -5.42 11.60
N GLY A 335 6.42 -4.59 11.35
CA GLY A 335 6.22 -3.93 10.05
C GLY A 335 5.77 -4.89 8.97
N ASP A 336 5.03 -5.94 9.33
CA ASP A 336 4.57 -6.99 8.42
C ASP A 336 3.43 -6.49 7.53
N TRP A 337 3.63 -6.53 6.23
CA TRP A 337 2.66 -6.11 5.20
C TRP A 337 1.70 -7.21 4.77
N ASN A 338 1.85 -8.41 5.27
CA ASN A 338 0.99 -9.54 4.93
C ASN A 338 -0.09 -9.80 5.99
N VAL A 339 -0.12 -9.01 7.05
CA VAL A 339 -1.13 -9.12 8.10
C VAL A 339 -2.29 -8.21 7.80
N ALA A 340 -3.45 -8.78 7.55
CA ALA A 340 -4.72 -8.07 7.44
C ALA A 340 -5.25 -7.72 8.85
N GLU A 341 -5.72 -6.48 9.05
CA GLU A 341 -6.34 -6.03 10.29
C GLU A 341 -7.71 -5.43 9.99
N ASP A 342 -8.65 -5.65 10.90
CA ASP A 342 -10.01 -5.12 10.83
C ASP A 342 -10.70 -5.41 9.48
N THR A 343 -10.30 -6.52 8.84
CA THR A 343 -10.95 -7.01 7.63
C THR A 343 -12.14 -7.88 7.99
N ALA A 344 -13.11 -7.86 7.10
CA ALA A 344 -14.31 -8.65 7.27
C ALA A 344 -14.03 -10.15 7.32
N PHE A 345 -12.93 -10.61 6.70
CA PHE A 345 -12.58 -12.04 6.57
C PHE A 345 -11.10 -12.27 6.89
N PRO A 346 -10.69 -12.19 8.17
CA PRO A 346 -9.29 -12.38 8.58
C PRO A 346 -8.79 -13.82 8.37
N GLU A 347 -9.69 -14.80 8.29
CA GLU A 347 -9.39 -16.19 8.01
C GLU A 347 -9.10 -16.47 6.54
N PHE A 348 -9.40 -15.54 5.62
CA PHE A 348 -9.12 -15.74 4.21
C PHE A 348 -7.61 -15.78 3.95
N ASP A 349 -7.15 -16.92 3.46
CA ASP A 349 -5.76 -17.20 3.11
C ASP A 349 -5.68 -17.62 1.66
N ILE A 350 -4.89 -16.90 0.86
CA ILE A 350 -4.76 -17.16 -0.58
C ILE A 350 -4.29 -18.60 -0.85
N GLN A 351 -3.37 -19.13 -0.03
CA GLN A 351 -2.85 -20.49 -0.26
C GLN A 351 -3.87 -21.60 0.02
N ARG A 352 -4.82 -21.33 0.91
CA ARG A 352 -5.84 -22.29 1.35
C ARG A 352 -7.17 -22.15 0.62
N HIS A 353 -7.49 -20.96 0.16
CA HIS A 353 -8.79 -20.63 -0.42
C HIS A 353 -8.74 -20.40 -1.93
N THR A 354 -7.57 -20.58 -2.56
CA THR A 354 -7.45 -20.51 -4.02
C THR A 354 -6.83 -21.76 -4.60
N CYS A 355 -7.14 -22.04 -5.87
CA CYS A 355 -6.53 -23.12 -6.61
C CYS A 355 -6.29 -22.73 -8.07
N GLU A 356 -5.44 -23.47 -8.75
CA GLU A 356 -5.31 -23.38 -10.21
C GLU A 356 -6.62 -23.76 -10.90
N SER A 357 -6.89 -23.11 -12.03
CA SER A 357 -8.09 -23.39 -12.82
C SER A 357 -8.02 -24.78 -13.42
N PHE A 358 -9.07 -25.55 -13.27
CA PHE A 358 -9.24 -26.86 -13.89
C PHE A 358 -10.56 -26.94 -14.67
N GLU A 359 -10.71 -27.96 -15.52
CA GLU A 359 -11.94 -28.18 -16.26
C GLU A 359 -13.02 -28.70 -15.30
N ILE A 360 -14.13 -27.94 -15.19
CA ILE A 360 -15.21 -28.28 -14.27
C ILE A 360 -16.00 -29.45 -14.80
N PRO A 361 -16.20 -30.53 -14.00
CA PRO A 361 -17.01 -31.66 -14.38
C PRO A 361 -18.43 -31.28 -14.80
N ALA A 362 -18.97 -31.96 -15.81
CA ALA A 362 -20.27 -31.63 -16.40
C ALA A 362 -21.45 -31.87 -15.45
N ASP A 363 -21.28 -32.79 -14.51
CA ASP A 363 -22.25 -33.15 -13.48
C ASP A 363 -22.31 -32.19 -12.30
N TRP A 364 -21.36 -31.24 -12.20
CA TRP A 364 -21.40 -30.27 -11.15
C TRP A 364 -22.45 -29.19 -11.42
N HIS A 365 -23.26 -28.89 -10.41
CA HIS A 365 -24.25 -27.84 -10.51
C HIS A 365 -23.57 -26.46 -10.62
N ARG A 366 -23.94 -25.70 -11.67
CA ARG A 366 -23.40 -24.37 -11.93
C ARG A 366 -24.47 -23.30 -11.82
N PHE A 367 -24.08 -22.15 -11.27
CA PHE A 367 -24.94 -20.98 -11.16
C PHE A 367 -24.08 -19.71 -11.15
N ARG A 368 -24.71 -18.54 -11.16
CA ARG A 368 -24.00 -17.27 -11.08
C ARG A 368 -24.70 -16.30 -10.11
N SER A 369 -24.00 -15.21 -9.75
CA SER A 369 -24.59 -14.08 -9.04
C SER A 369 -24.11 -12.76 -9.66
N CYS A 370 -24.86 -11.68 -9.44
CA CYS A 370 -24.50 -10.36 -9.95
C CYS A 370 -24.88 -9.27 -8.95
N ASP A 371 -23.94 -8.36 -8.74
CA ASP A 371 -24.17 -7.01 -8.23
C ASP A 371 -23.97 -6.04 -9.39
N TYR A 372 -25.07 -5.42 -9.86
CA TYR A 372 -25.07 -4.58 -11.06
C TYR A 372 -24.64 -3.15 -10.72
N GLY A 373 -23.70 -2.62 -11.47
CA GLY A 373 -23.29 -1.22 -11.45
C GLY A 373 -22.99 -0.71 -12.87
N TYR A 374 -23.27 0.56 -13.12
CA TYR A 374 -22.86 1.23 -14.36
C TYR A 374 -21.66 2.17 -14.11
N VAL A 375 -21.82 3.11 -13.17
CA VAL A 375 -20.73 3.99 -12.68
C VAL A 375 -19.78 3.21 -11.78
N ALA A 376 -20.31 2.41 -10.89
CA ALA A 376 -19.61 1.37 -10.17
C ALA A 376 -19.43 0.14 -11.08
N PRO A 377 -18.44 -0.74 -10.82
CA PRO A 377 -18.29 -1.95 -11.60
C PRO A 377 -19.48 -2.89 -11.44
N SER A 378 -19.94 -3.50 -12.54
CA SER A 378 -20.76 -4.71 -12.46
C SER A 378 -19.88 -5.87 -12.02
N ALA A 379 -20.31 -6.61 -10.99
CA ALA A 379 -19.61 -7.74 -10.40
C ALA A 379 -20.40 -9.02 -10.64
N VAL A 380 -19.96 -9.85 -11.57
CA VAL A 380 -20.59 -11.17 -11.83
C VAL A 380 -19.62 -12.26 -11.42
N LEU A 381 -20.12 -13.23 -10.64
CA LEU A 381 -19.36 -14.40 -10.22
C LEU A 381 -20.08 -15.68 -10.67
N TRP A 382 -19.31 -16.65 -11.15
CA TRP A 382 -19.79 -17.97 -11.56
C TRP A 382 -19.29 -19.04 -10.60
N TYR A 383 -20.18 -19.94 -10.26
CA TYR A 383 -19.97 -20.96 -9.25
C TYR A 383 -20.21 -22.35 -9.82
N ALA A 384 -19.42 -23.32 -9.33
CA ALA A 384 -19.64 -24.73 -9.51
C ALA A 384 -19.61 -25.43 -8.16
N VAL A 385 -20.57 -26.33 -7.90
CA VAL A 385 -20.67 -27.07 -6.64
C VAL A 385 -20.24 -28.50 -6.90
N SER A 386 -19.17 -28.93 -6.21
CA SER A 386 -18.70 -30.29 -6.31
C SER A 386 -19.66 -31.28 -5.62
N ASN A 387 -19.54 -32.56 -5.96
CA ASN A 387 -20.32 -33.62 -5.33
C ASN A 387 -20.07 -33.73 -3.81
N ALA A 388 -18.95 -33.22 -3.32
CA ALA A 388 -18.65 -33.08 -1.89
C ALA A 388 -19.26 -31.84 -1.23
N GLY A 389 -19.93 -30.94 -2.00
CA GLY A 389 -20.55 -29.72 -1.50
C GLY A 389 -19.62 -28.51 -1.45
N THR A 390 -18.35 -28.62 -1.85
CA THR A 390 -17.43 -27.48 -1.97
C THR A 390 -17.86 -26.60 -3.13
N VAL A 391 -17.95 -25.29 -2.90
CA VAL A 391 -18.29 -24.30 -3.92
C VAL A 391 -17.01 -23.74 -4.53
N TYR A 392 -16.86 -23.85 -5.83
CA TYR A 392 -15.76 -23.26 -6.58
C TYR A 392 -16.24 -22.00 -7.29
N VAL A 393 -15.61 -20.84 -7.01
CA VAL A 393 -15.79 -19.62 -7.81
C VAL A 393 -14.81 -19.70 -8.97
N TYR A 394 -15.31 -20.07 -10.16
CA TYR A 394 -14.44 -20.43 -11.28
C TYR A 394 -14.25 -19.35 -12.33
N ARG A 395 -15.07 -18.29 -12.29
CA ARG A 395 -15.02 -17.16 -13.24
C ARG A 395 -15.53 -15.90 -12.58
N GLU A 396 -14.94 -14.75 -12.94
CA GLU A 396 -15.42 -13.42 -12.56
C GLU A 396 -15.51 -12.51 -13.78
N LEU A 397 -16.47 -11.57 -13.74
CA LEU A 397 -16.51 -10.38 -14.57
C LEU A 397 -16.62 -9.16 -13.62
N TYR A 398 -15.67 -8.24 -13.72
CA TYR A 398 -15.61 -7.04 -12.89
C TYR A 398 -15.28 -5.84 -13.77
N GLN A 399 -16.30 -5.11 -14.22
CA GLN A 399 -16.13 -4.06 -15.22
C GLN A 399 -17.12 -2.92 -15.05
N LYS A 400 -16.65 -1.66 -15.24
CA LYS A 400 -17.48 -0.44 -15.26
C LYS A 400 -18.01 -0.15 -16.65
N GLY A 401 -19.08 0.67 -16.71
CA GLY A 401 -19.58 1.24 -17.96
C GLY A 401 -20.34 0.27 -18.86
N LEU A 402 -20.76 -0.89 -18.34
CA LEU A 402 -21.63 -1.82 -19.05
C LEU A 402 -23.08 -1.50 -18.71
N ASP A 403 -23.88 -1.16 -19.72
CA ASP A 403 -25.32 -1.13 -19.56
C ASP A 403 -25.92 -2.54 -19.46
N ALA A 404 -27.24 -2.66 -19.29
CA ALA A 404 -27.86 -3.96 -19.09
C ALA A 404 -27.75 -4.88 -20.33
N GLU A 405 -27.75 -4.31 -21.52
CA GLU A 405 -27.64 -5.05 -22.78
C GLU A 405 -26.20 -5.52 -22.99
N ASP A 406 -25.22 -4.60 -22.85
CA ASP A 406 -23.78 -4.92 -22.95
C ASP A 406 -23.36 -5.98 -21.94
N LEU A 407 -23.86 -5.87 -20.70
CA LEU A 407 -23.55 -6.87 -19.66
C LEU A 407 -24.16 -8.25 -20.00
N ALA A 408 -25.39 -8.27 -20.53
CA ALA A 408 -26.04 -9.50 -20.95
C ALA A 408 -25.29 -10.19 -22.10
N GLU A 409 -24.86 -9.42 -23.10
CA GLU A 409 -24.06 -9.95 -24.21
C GLU A 409 -22.74 -10.58 -23.72
N LYS A 410 -22.04 -9.91 -22.82
CA LYS A 410 -20.80 -10.44 -22.22
C LYS A 410 -21.03 -11.70 -21.40
N ILE A 411 -22.12 -11.75 -20.65
CA ILE A 411 -22.47 -12.98 -19.88
C ILE A 411 -22.71 -14.14 -20.84
N ILE A 412 -23.46 -13.93 -21.92
CA ILE A 412 -23.75 -14.95 -22.94
C ILE A 412 -22.45 -15.42 -23.61
N GLU A 413 -21.56 -14.50 -23.95
CA GLU A 413 -20.24 -14.82 -24.51
C GLU A 413 -19.42 -15.70 -23.58
N LEU A 414 -19.37 -15.32 -22.29
CA LEU A 414 -18.61 -16.04 -21.28
C LEU A 414 -19.21 -17.43 -20.94
N GLU A 415 -20.52 -17.60 -21.11
CA GLU A 415 -21.24 -18.85 -20.84
C GLU A 415 -21.35 -19.77 -22.07
N TRP A 416 -20.77 -19.40 -23.20
CA TRP A 416 -20.92 -20.16 -24.46
C TRP A 416 -20.60 -21.66 -24.36
N ASN A 417 -19.61 -22.01 -23.54
CA ASN A 417 -19.19 -23.39 -23.31
C ASN A 417 -19.75 -24.01 -22.01
N ASP A 418 -20.61 -23.30 -21.28
CA ASP A 418 -21.17 -23.84 -20.03
C ASP A 418 -22.38 -24.78 -20.37
N PRO A 419 -22.54 -25.91 -19.66
CA PRO A 419 -23.66 -26.80 -19.89
C PRO A 419 -24.97 -26.14 -19.42
N GLY A 420 -25.90 -25.99 -20.37
CA GLY A 420 -27.23 -25.48 -20.09
C GLY A 420 -27.33 -23.97 -19.83
N LYS A 421 -28.51 -23.50 -19.43
CA LYS A 421 -28.76 -22.12 -19.08
C LYS A 421 -28.51 -21.91 -17.58
N LEU A 422 -27.55 -21.06 -17.24
CA LEU A 422 -27.28 -20.71 -15.87
C LEU A 422 -28.31 -19.70 -15.35
N THR A 423 -28.60 -19.75 -14.06
CA THR A 423 -29.43 -18.77 -13.34
C THR A 423 -28.80 -18.47 -12.00
N GLY A 424 -29.27 -17.45 -11.32
CA GLY A 424 -28.84 -17.11 -9.97
C GLY A 424 -29.26 -15.72 -9.54
N PRO A 425 -28.86 -15.27 -8.36
CA PRO A 425 -29.31 -14.01 -7.78
C PRO A 425 -28.69 -12.79 -8.44
N LEU A 426 -29.56 -11.83 -8.79
CA LEU A 426 -29.22 -10.47 -9.16
C LEU A 426 -29.71 -9.54 -8.07
N ASP A 427 -28.95 -8.47 -7.76
CA ASP A 427 -29.33 -7.48 -6.76
C ASP A 427 -30.77 -6.98 -6.97
N THR A 428 -31.44 -6.60 -5.87
CA THR A 428 -32.88 -6.26 -5.93
C THR A 428 -33.17 -4.89 -6.53
N GLU A 429 -32.18 -3.99 -6.58
CA GLU A 429 -32.36 -2.65 -7.16
C GLU A 429 -32.48 -2.73 -8.67
N SER A 430 -31.83 -3.71 -9.27
CA SER A 430 -31.92 -4.03 -10.71
C SER A 430 -33.31 -4.45 -11.19
N TRP A 431 -34.22 -4.80 -10.27
CA TRP A 431 -35.60 -5.18 -10.57
C TRP A 431 -36.58 -4.01 -10.48
N SER A 432 -36.12 -2.84 -10.07
CA SER A 432 -36.96 -1.65 -10.00
C SER A 432 -37.00 -0.99 -11.39
N GLU A 433 -38.21 -0.53 -11.78
CA GLU A 433 -38.39 0.21 -13.01
C GLU A 433 -37.61 1.53 -12.96
N ARG A 434 -36.85 1.84 -14.00
CA ARG A 434 -36.13 3.09 -14.12
C ARG A 434 -37.01 4.16 -14.79
N GLY A 435 -37.60 4.99 -13.97
CA GLY A 435 -38.51 6.06 -14.43
C GLY A 435 -39.88 5.54 -14.83
N ASN A 436 -40.74 6.40 -15.40
CA ASN A 436 -42.13 6.06 -15.67
C ASN A 436 -42.38 5.21 -16.94
N THR A 437 -41.35 4.78 -17.68
CA THR A 437 -41.58 4.22 -19.03
C THR A 437 -40.57 3.19 -19.55
N GLY A 438 -39.63 2.69 -18.75
CA GLY A 438 -38.61 1.74 -19.25
C GLY A 438 -38.59 0.40 -18.51
N PRO A 439 -38.12 -0.68 -19.16
CA PRO A 439 -37.89 -1.96 -18.49
C PRO A 439 -36.83 -1.83 -17.40
N SER A 440 -36.93 -2.65 -16.36
CA SER A 440 -35.87 -2.78 -15.36
C SER A 440 -34.60 -3.36 -15.97
N VAL A 441 -33.46 -3.21 -15.29
CA VAL A 441 -32.19 -3.84 -15.69
C VAL A 441 -32.35 -5.35 -15.80
N ALA A 442 -33.01 -5.97 -14.82
CA ALA A 442 -33.29 -7.40 -14.81
C ALA A 442 -34.12 -7.84 -16.02
N GLU A 443 -35.20 -7.11 -16.34
CA GLU A 443 -36.03 -7.42 -17.49
C GLU A 443 -35.27 -7.28 -18.81
N THR A 444 -34.43 -6.26 -18.95
CA THR A 444 -33.58 -6.07 -20.12
C THR A 444 -32.64 -7.24 -20.33
N MET A 445 -31.93 -7.68 -19.27
CA MET A 445 -31.06 -8.86 -19.35
C MET A 445 -31.83 -10.15 -19.65
N ILE A 446 -33.02 -10.34 -19.06
CA ILE A 446 -33.85 -11.51 -19.28
C ILE A 446 -34.32 -11.55 -20.75
N ARG A 447 -34.72 -10.43 -21.32
CA ARG A 447 -35.09 -10.32 -22.74
C ARG A 447 -33.91 -10.64 -23.67
N ALA A 448 -32.68 -10.29 -23.27
CA ALA A 448 -31.47 -10.67 -23.96
C ALA A 448 -31.10 -12.17 -23.82
N GLY A 449 -31.79 -12.91 -22.94
CA GLY A 449 -31.58 -14.36 -22.75
C GLY A 449 -30.83 -14.77 -21.48
N VAL A 450 -30.51 -13.84 -20.60
CA VAL A 450 -29.81 -14.09 -19.33
C VAL A 450 -30.80 -14.18 -18.19
N ASN A 451 -30.99 -15.36 -17.61
CA ASN A 451 -31.97 -15.60 -16.57
C ASN A 451 -31.43 -15.21 -15.18
N TRP A 452 -32.27 -14.53 -14.39
CA TRP A 452 -31.96 -14.10 -13.04
C TRP A 452 -33.07 -14.43 -12.05
N THR A 453 -32.67 -14.58 -10.78
CA THR A 453 -33.59 -14.58 -9.61
C THR A 453 -33.28 -13.35 -8.75
N LYS A 454 -34.22 -12.96 -7.88
CA LYS A 454 -33.96 -11.85 -6.96
C LYS A 454 -33.02 -12.30 -5.84
N ALA A 455 -32.00 -11.48 -5.55
CA ALA A 455 -31.18 -11.68 -4.38
C ALA A 455 -31.98 -11.47 -3.08
N ASP A 456 -31.61 -12.17 -2.01
CA ASP A 456 -32.19 -11.92 -0.68
C ASP A 456 -31.65 -10.62 -0.07
N LYS A 457 -32.50 -9.59 -0.01
CA LYS A 457 -32.25 -8.33 0.73
C LYS A 457 -33.20 -8.18 1.94
N SER A 458 -33.77 -9.26 2.45
CA SER A 458 -34.57 -9.23 3.69
C SER A 458 -33.74 -8.72 4.87
N LYS A 459 -34.40 -8.23 5.90
CA LYS A 459 -33.73 -7.70 7.10
C LYS A 459 -32.77 -8.72 7.69
N GLY A 460 -31.49 -8.32 7.86
CA GLY A 460 -30.41 -9.18 8.36
C GLY A 460 -29.73 -10.07 7.29
N SER A 461 -30.11 -9.99 6.00
CA SER A 461 -29.51 -10.79 4.93
C SER A 461 -28.01 -10.51 4.76
N ARG A 462 -27.55 -9.27 5.00
CA ARG A 462 -26.12 -8.92 4.94
C ARG A 462 -25.34 -9.67 6.01
N ILE A 463 -25.80 -9.63 7.27
CA ILE A 463 -25.15 -10.32 8.39
C ILE A 463 -25.18 -11.83 8.18
N ARG A 464 -26.34 -12.41 7.77
CA ARG A 464 -26.42 -13.84 7.45
C ARG A 464 -25.43 -14.24 6.36
N GLY A 465 -25.33 -13.44 5.29
CA GLY A 465 -24.41 -13.71 4.20
C GLY A 465 -22.94 -13.61 4.60
N LYS A 466 -22.57 -12.65 5.43
CA LYS A 466 -21.23 -12.57 6.00
C LYS A 466 -20.93 -13.80 6.86
N ILE A 467 -21.84 -14.21 7.73
CA ILE A 467 -21.71 -15.43 8.54
C ILE A 467 -21.56 -16.67 7.66
N GLU A 468 -22.32 -16.76 6.55
CA GLU A 468 -22.22 -17.88 5.61
C GLU A 468 -20.85 -17.94 4.93
N ILE A 469 -20.28 -16.78 4.53
CA ILE A 469 -18.93 -16.70 3.99
C ILE A 469 -17.90 -17.15 5.03
N HIS A 470 -18.01 -16.65 6.28
CA HIS A 470 -17.14 -17.09 7.39
C HIS A 470 -17.19 -18.62 7.60
N LYS A 471 -18.38 -19.20 7.57
CA LYS A 471 -18.51 -20.66 7.71
C LYS A 471 -17.80 -21.40 6.59
N ARG A 472 -17.90 -20.91 5.35
CA ARG A 472 -17.28 -21.53 4.18
C ARG A 472 -15.79 -21.32 4.07
N PHE A 473 -15.24 -20.25 4.66
CA PHE A 473 -13.80 -20.06 4.77
C PHE A 473 -13.16 -20.90 5.89
N LYS A 474 -13.95 -21.42 6.83
CA LYS A 474 -13.40 -22.35 7.82
C LYS A 474 -12.95 -23.64 7.14
N ILE A 475 -11.75 -24.07 7.49
CA ILE A 475 -11.21 -25.36 7.03
C ILE A 475 -11.95 -26.47 7.77
N ASP A 476 -12.57 -27.35 7.02
CA ASP A 476 -13.21 -28.54 7.56
C ASP A 476 -12.21 -29.71 7.51
N SER A 477 -11.73 -30.09 8.69
CA SER A 477 -10.77 -31.18 8.86
C SER A 477 -11.31 -32.57 8.48
N PHE A 478 -12.61 -32.68 8.26
CA PHE A 478 -13.22 -33.93 7.79
C PHE A 478 -13.23 -34.08 6.26
N THR A 479 -12.91 -32.99 5.52
CA THR A 479 -12.86 -32.98 4.05
C THR A 479 -11.42 -32.99 3.54
N THR A 480 -10.63 -33.96 3.94
CA THR A 480 -9.23 -34.09 3.52
C THR A 480 -9.10 -34.79 2.16
N ASP A 481 -8.10 -34.39 1.36
CA ASP A 481 -7.61 -35.08 0.17
C ASP A 481 -6.08 -34.99 0.05
N GLU A 482 -5.50 -35.49 -1.04
CA GLU A 482 -4.05 -35.49 -1.24
C GLU A 482 -3.46 -34.07 -1.29
N ASP A 483 -4.20 -33.12 -1.85
CA ASP A 483 -3.78 -31.71 -1.97
C ASP A 483 -4.08 -30.89 -0.70
N HIS A 484 -5.02 -31.35 0.15
CA HIS A 484 -5.48 -30.67 1.35
C HIS A 484 -5.50 -31.63 2.55
N PRO A 485 -4.35 -32.04 3.06
CA PRO A 485 -4.26 -33.01 4.16
C PRO A 485 -4.86 -32.48 5.48
N ASP A 486 -4.92 -31.17 5.66
CA ASP A 486 -5.50 -30.50 6.84
C ASP A 486 -7.00 -30.20 6.70
N GLY A 487 -7.62 -30.57 5.56
CA GLY A 487 -9.01 -30.27 5.24
C GLY A 487 -9.20 -29.17 4.21
N LYS A 488 -10.43 -29.05 3.70
CA LYS A 488 -10.81 -28.06 2.69
C LYS A 488 -11.71 -26.97 3.26
N ALA A 489 -11.62 -25.78 2.65
CA ALA A 489 -12.61 -24.75 2.82
C ALA A 489 -13.91 -25.11 2.07
N GLY A 490 -15.06 -24.68 2.56
CA GLY A 490 -16.35 -24.84 1.88
C GLY A 490 -16.49 -23.97 0.63
N VAL A 491 -15.57 -22.99 0.43
CA VAL A 491 -15.47 -22.20 -0.81
C VAL A 491 -14.01 -22.09 -1.24
N ILE A 492 -13.75 -22.32 -2.53
CA ILE A 492 -12.42 -22.20 -3.16
C ILE A 492 -12.57 -21.32 -4.41
N ILE A 493 -11.59 -20.46 -4.63
CA ILE A 493 -11.61 -19.47 -5.71
C ILE A 493 -10.51 -19.81 -6.71
N PHE A 494 -10.85 -19.87 -8.00
CA PHE A 494 -9.85 -20.07 -9.05
C PHE A 494 -8.93 -18.85 -9.18
N ASN A 495 -7.65 -19.07 -9.43
CA ASN A 495 -6.62 -18.02 -9.53
C ASN A 495 -6.88 -16.99 -10.65
N ASN A 496 -7.78 -17.30 -11.61
CA ASN A 496 -8.24 -16.35 -12.63
C ASN A 496 -9.24 -15.31 -12.08
N CYS A 497 -9.86 -15.52 -10.91
CA CYS A 497 -10.74 -14.57 -10.23
C CYS A 497 -9.91 -13.54 -9.43
N ARG A 498 -9.09 -12.80 -10.14
CA ARG A 498 -8.06 -11.93 -9.56
C ARG A 498 -8.61 -10.80 -8.72
N ASN A 499 -9.74 -10.23 -9.14
CA ASN A 499 -10.34 -9.11 -8.42
C ASN A 499 -10.99 -9.58 -7.12
N LEU A 500 -11.67 -10.71 -7.11
CA LEU A 500 -12.24 -11.28 -5.90
C LEU A 500 -11.14 -11.64 -4.89
N ILE A 501 -10.08 -12.33 -5.33
CA ILE A 501 -8.92 -12.68 -4.49
C ILE A 501 -8.25 -11.43 -3.92
N ARG A 502 -8.19 -10.34 -4.69
CA ARG A 502 -7.61 -9.07 -4.28
C ARG A 502 -8.48 -8.33 -3.25
N THR A 503 -9.79 -8.31 -3.44
CA THR A 503 -10.71 -7.49 -2.63
C THR A 503 -11.09 -8.14 -1.29
N LEU A 504 -11.26 -9.45 -1.22
CA LEU A 504 -11.66 -10.16 -0.01
C LEU A 504 -10.78 -9.86 1.23
N PRO A 505 -9.44 -9.94 1.14
CA PRO A 505 -8.58 -9.74 2.31
C PRO A 505 -8.49 -8.28 2.78
N ILE A 506 -9.06 -7.33 2.04
CA ILE A 506 -8.99 -5.90 2.36
C ILE A 506 -10.35 -5.28 2.69
N LEU A 507 -11.43 -6.06 2.65
CA LEU A 507 -12.77 -5.59 2.98
C LEU A 507 -12.83 -5.13 4.44
N PRO A 508 -13.08 -3.83 4.72
CA PRO A 508 -13.14 -3.34 6.09
C PRO A 508 -14.45 -3.72 6.77
N LEU A 509 -14.39 -3.88 8.08
CA LEU A 509 -15.56 -3.93 8.92
C LEU A 509 -16.22 -2.55 8.99
N ASP A 510 -17.55 -2.52 9.05
CA ASP A 510 -18.28 -1.27 9.29
C ASP A 510 -17.93 -0.73 10.69
N SER A 511 -17.50 0.53 10.76
CA SER A 511 -17.08 1.19 12.00
C SER A 511 -18.19 1.32 13.05
N ASN A 512 -19.48 1.29 12.62
CA ASN A 512 -20.65 1.39 13.48
C ASN A 512 -21.28 0.03 13.77
N ASN A 513 -21.02 -0.96 12.94
CA ASN A 513 -21.56 -2.32 13.06
C ASN A 513 -20.51 -3.35 12.66
N ALA A 514 -19.68 -3.79 13.60
CA ALA A 514 -18.63 -4.79 13.36
C ALA A 514 -19.16 -6.16 12.83
N GLU A 515 -20.46 -6.39 12.85
CA GLU A 515 -21.08 -7.58 12.27
C GLU A 515 -21.27 -7.47 10.76
N ASP A 516 -21.07 -6.28 10.15
CA ASP A 516 -21.21 -6.04 8.70
C ASP A 516 -19.88 -5.55 8.07
N VAL A 517 -19.87 -5.50 6.76
CA VAL A 517 -18.79 -4.90 5.95
C VAL A 517 -19.13 -3.43 5.70
N ASP A 518 -18.12 -2.57 5.67
CA ASP A 518 -18.31 -1.13 5.40
C ASP A 518 -18.87 -0.91 3.98
N THR A 519 -20.12 -0.45 3.92
CA THR A 519 -20.82 -0.14 2.66
C THR A 519 -20.29 1.09 1.93
N LYS A 520 -19.37 1.87 2.54
CA LYS A 520 -18.70 3.01 1.91
C LYS A 520 -17.42 2.60 1.22
N PHE A 521 -17.01 1.34 1.37
CA PHE A 521 -15.86 0.83 0.66
C PHE A 521 -16.16 0.68 -0.83
N LEU A 522 -15.38 1.34 -1.67
CA LEU A 522 -15.64 1.44 -3.11
C LEU A 522 -15.49 0.13 -3.90
N GLU A 523 -15.01 -0.93 -3.27
CA GLU A 523 -14.74 -2.23 -3.92
C GLU A 523 -15.48 -3.39 -3.21
N ASP A 524 -16.67 -3.14 -2.67
CA ASP A 524 -17.48 -4.17 -2.02
C ASP A 524 -18.39 -4.97 -2.99
N HIS A 525 -18.46 -4.56 -4.26
CA HIS A 525 -19.35 -5.16 -5.25
C HIS A 525 -19.14 -6.67 -5.47
N LEU A 526 -17.87 -7.13 -5.51
CA LEU A 526 -17.58 -8.56 -5.62
C LEU A 526 -17.96 -9.32 -4.35
N TYR A 527 -17.81 -8.71 -3.18
CA TYR A 527 -18.32 -9.26 -1.92
C TYR A 527 -19.84 -9.36 -1.94
N ASP A 528 -20.54 -8.32 -2.38
CA ASP A 528 -22.01 -8.36 -2.47
C ASP A 528 -22.48 -9.43 -3.46
N SER A 529 -21.84 -9.55 -4.62
CA SER A 529 -22.09 -10.65 -5.54
C SER A 529 -21.83 -12.03 -4.90
N LEU A 530 -20.68 -12.21 -4.23
CA LEU A 530 -20.34 -13.44 -3.51
C LEU A 530 -21.40 -13.78 -2.44
N ARG A 531 -21.78 -12.79 -1.67
CA ARG A 531 -22.80 -12.90 -0.63
C ARG A 531 -24.16 -13.32 -1.20
N TYR A 532 -24.59 -12.73 -2.32
CA TYR A 532 -25.84 -13.13 -2.99
C TYR A 532 -25.76 -14.58 -3.46
N GLY A 533 -24.65 -14.96 -4.10
CA GLY A 533 -24.44 -16.32 -4.58
C GLY A 533 -24.49 -17.36 -3.46
N LEU A 534 -23.74 -17.14 -2.39
CA LEU A 534 -23.65 -18.08 -1.27
C LEU A 534 -24.93 -18.11 -0.43
N ASN A 535 -25.63 -16.96 -0.25
CA ASN A 535 -26.93 -16.94 0.42
C ASN A 535 -28.01 -17.73 -0.32
N SER A 536 -27.94 -17.81 -1.64
CA SER A 536 -28.86 -18.62 -2.43
C SER A 536 -28.63 -20.14 -2.26
N ARG A 537 -27.49 -20.49 -1.66
CA ARG A 537 -27.05 -21.87 -1.41
C ARG A 537 -26.47 -21.98 0.01
N PRO A 538 -27.29 -21.84 1.05
CA PRO A 538 -26.83 -21.93 2.43
C PRO A 538 -26.18 -23.29 2.69
N THR A 539 -25.09 -23.31 3.46
CA THR A 539 -24.50 -24.54 3.97
C THR A 539 -25.43 -25.10 5.02
N TYR A 540 -26.23 -26.06 4.65
CA TYR A 540 -26.74 -26.94 5.68
C TYR A 540 -25.57 -27.79 6.15
N SER A 541 -25.29 -27.76 7.44
CA SER A 541 -24.45 -28.77 8.10
C SER A 541 -25.24 -30.09 8.03
N LEU A 542 -25.18 -30.73 6.87
CA LEU A 542 -25.88 -32.00 6.68
C LEU A 542 -24.97 -33.10 7.21
N TYR A 543 -25.27 -33.61 8.40
CA TYR A 543 -24.92 -35.00 8.68
C TYR A 543 -25.39 -35.89 7.51
N PRO A 544 -24.65 -36.94 7.12
CA PRO A 544 -25.00 -37.77 5.98
C PRO A 544 -26.46 -38.29 5.98
N ASP A 545 -27.06 -38.40 7.14
CA ASP A 545 -28.46 -38.84 7.30
C ASP A 545 -29.48 -37.72 6.97
N GLU A 546 -29.14 -36.47 7.18
CA GLU A 546 -29.98 -35.32 6.83
C GLU A 546 -29.99 -35.04 5.32
N ARG A 547 -28.89 -35.33 4.62
CA ARG A 547 -28.84 -35.27 3.13
C ARG A 547 -29.88 -36.22 2.51
N ARG A 548 -29.97 -37.44 2.99
CA ARG A 548 -30.97 -38.40 2.52
C ARG A 548 -32.41 -37.95 2.75
N TYR A 549 -32.65 -37.24 3.86
CA TYR A 549 -33.99 -36.74 4.19
C TYR A 549 -34.44 -35.59 3.28
N ILE A 550 -33.52 -34.71 2.89
CA ILE A 550 -33.82 -33.57 1.99
C ILE A 550 -33.93 -34.05 0.55
N GLU A 551 -33.06 -34.95 0.10
CA GLU A 551 -33.16 -35.57 -1.23
C GLU A 551 -34.48 -36.35 -1.40
N GLN A 552 -35.04 -36.89 -0.32
CA GLN A 552 -36.37 -37.54 -0.33
C GLN A 552 -37.53 -36.53 -0.36
N GLN A 553 -37.37 -35.34 0.18
CA GLN A 553 -38.39 -34.26 0.13
C GLN A 553 -38.36 -33.47 -1.18
N GLU A 554 -37.22 -33.39 -1.87
CA GLU A 554 -37.08 -32.70 -3.17
C GLU A 554 -37.46 -33.61 -4.36
N GLN A 555 -37.77 -34.89 -4.15
CA GLN A 555 -38.34 -35.68 -5.21
C GLN A 555 -39.73 -35.11 -5.57
N PRO A 556 -39.99 -34.79 -6.84
CA PRO A 556 -41.29 -34.34 -7.26
C PRO A 556 -42.32 -35.39 -6.86
N VAL A 557 -43.34 -35.00 -6.08
CA VAL A 557 -44.47 -35.86 -5.81
C VAL A 557 -45.09 -36.16 -7.16
N ILE A 558 -44.86 -37.36 -7.65
CA ILE A 558 -45.53 -37.85 -8.86
C ILE A 558 -47.00 -38.04 -8.46
N ILE A 559 -47.79 -37.02 -8.75
CA ILE A 559 -49.26 -37.14 -8.62
C ILE A 559 -49.69 -38.13 -9.70
N ASP A 560 -50.11 -39.31 -9.27
CA ASP A 560 -50.68 -40.27 -10.19
C ASP A 560 -51.98 -39.71 -10.78
N PRO A 561 -52.04 -39.45 -12.11
CA PRO A 561 -53.22 -38.82 -12.71
C PRO A 561 -54.50 -39.63 -12.56
N LYS A 562 -54.43 -40.86 -12.07
CA LYS A 562 -55.56 -41.73 -11.87
C LYS A 562 -56.30 -41.55 -10.53
N PHE A 563 -55.68 -40.89 -9.54
CA PHE A 563 -56.29 -40.79 -8.17
C PHE A 563 -56.58 -39.35 -7.69
N GLY A 564 -56.29 -38.32 -8.45
CA GLY A 564 -56.83 -36.95 -8.22
C GLY A 564 -56.56 -36.32 -6.87
N TYR A 565 -55.46 -36.67 -6.16
CA TYR A 565 -54.97 -36.06 -4.95
C TYR A 565 -53.48 -35.80 -5.02
#